data_6f85e3f5af4313f6e0c9029b72ac9d77
#
_entry.id   6f85e3f5af4313f6e0c9029b72ac9d77
#
_cell.length_a   1.000
_cell.length_b   1.000
_cell.length_c   1.000
_cell.angle_alpha   90.00
_cell.angle_beta   90.00
_cell.angle_gamma   90.00
#
_symmetry.space_group_name_H-M   'P 1'
#
loop_
_entity.id
_entity.type
_entity.pdbx_description
1 polymer ?
#
loop_
_entity_poly.entity_id
_entity_poly.type
_entity_poly.pdbx_seq_one_letter_code
_entity_poly.pdbx_strand_id
1 'polypeptide(L)'
;MEGERKEIDKNVGISPKPTKEFLIRWMVDALRRTMVHYGYWLKEVEYQYGMNVALEIEKEVGETSLTIQLRRFAKILDIELKDGLPAALYRMDENQLEEMLDALCLNWLANDGVWFQAIENKFGMFDAKRCNDTCWTRFSPYEAYRIKTLLGLPEQGGLEALKTALQFRLYARINKQDIVEEKTDSFVFRMTECLVQSARHQKGLQYYPCKSVGVVEYRTFAETVDPRIRTECIGCPPDPPQPGWHCAWRFSLRC
;
A
#
# COMPACT_ATOMS: atom_id res chain seq x y z
N MET A 1 21.57 24.70 -23.39
CA MET A 1 22.89 24.73 -22.73
C MET A 1 23.25 23.27 -22.44
N GLU A 2 24.14 22.73 -23.23
CA GLU A 2 24.71 21.40 -23.02
C GLU A 2 25.63 21.44 -21.83
N GLY A 3 25.20 20.81 -20.74
CA GLY A 3 26.02 20.65 -19.54
C GLY A 3 27.08 19.60 -19.79
N GLU A 4 28.34 20.01 -19.80
CA GLU A 4 29.51 19.16 -19.81
C GLU A 4 29.37 18.05 -18.75
N ARG A 5 29.37 16.80 -19.19
CA ARG A 5 29.55 15.64 -18.33
C ARG A 5 30.96 15.71 -17.75
N LYS A 6 31.14 16.15 -16.53
CA LYS A 6 32.37 15.90 -15.77
C LYS A 6 32.55 14.37 -15.68
N GLU A 7 33.58 13.85 -16.35
CA GLU A 7 34.09 12.51 -16.10
C GLU A 7 34.48 12.43 -14.61
N ILE A 8 33.72 11.60 -13.87
CA ILE A 8 34.10 11.24 -12.50
C ILE A 8 35.34 10.36 -12.63
N ASP A 9 36.47 10.84 -12.12
CA ASP A 9 37.73 10.10 -12.05
C ASP A 9 37.50 8.74 -11.39
N LYS A 10 37.62 7.67 -12.18
CA LYS A 10 37.34 6.29 -11.77
C LYS A 10 38.50 5.63 -11.04
N ASN A 11 39.53 6.39 -10.67
CA ASN A 11 40.72 5.87 -10.01
C ASN A 11 40.78 6.19 -8.51
N VAL A 12 39.78 5.75 -7.75
CA VAL A 12 40.00 5.45 -6.33
C VAL A 12 40.31 3.96 -6.27
N GLY A 13 41.54 3.62 -5.88
CA GLY A 13 42.09 2.27 -5.87
C GLY A 13 41.26 1.29 -5.05
N ILE A 14 40.32 0.62 -5.68
CA ILE A 14 39.47 -0.39 -5.08
C ILE A 14 39.37 -1.56 -6.03
N SER A 15 39.89 -2.72 -5.55
CA SER A 15 39.43 -4.09 -5.85
C SER A 15 39.26 -4.50 -7.33
N PRO A 16 39.44 -5.75 -7.69
CA PRO A 16 39.26 -6.25 -9.06
C PRO A 16 37.91 -5.81 -9.63
N LYS A 17 37.85 -5.51 -10.95
CA LYS A 17 36.61 -5.12 -11.62
C LYS A 17 35.48 -6.08 -11.22
N PRO A 18 34.32 -5.56 -10.78
CA PRO A 18 33.20 -6.41 -10.39
C PRO A 18 32.75 -7.30 -11.55
N THR A 19 32.41 -8.55 -11.26
CA THR A 19 31.89 -9.49 -12.26
C THR A 19 30.50 -9.05 -12.75
N LYS A 20 30.07 -9.55 -13.91
CA LYS A 20 28.72 -9.30 -14.45
C LYS A 20 27.64 -9.71 -13.44
N GLU A 21 27.78 -10.87 -12.80
CA GLU A 21 26.85 -11.39 -11.79
C GLU A 21 26.79 -10.47 -10.57
N PHE A 22 27.92 -9.94 -10.13
CA PHE A 22 27.95 -8.99 -9.02
C PHE A 22 27.25 -7.67 -9.40
N LEU A 23 27.47 -7.16 -10.60
CA LEU A 23 26.80 -5.94 -11.07
C LEU A 23 25.28 -6.11 -11.14
N ILE A 24 24.77 -7.28 -11.58
CA ILE A 24 23.34 -7.58 -11.59
C ILE A 24 22.79 -7.57 -10.16
N ARG A 25 23.44 -8.26 -9.22
CA ARG A 25 23.02 -8.28 -7.81
C ARG A 25 23.07 -6.89 -7.19
N TRP A 26 24.10 -6.12 -7.48
CA TRP A 26 24.24 -4.76 -6.97
C TRP A 26 23.15 -3.82 -7.53
N MET A 27 22.76 -3.98 -8.77
CA MET A 27 21.66 -3.23 -9.36
C MET A 27 20.33 -3.52 -8.63
N VAL A 28 20.01 -4.79 -8.37
CA VAL A 28 18.81 -5.18 -7.61
C VAL A 28 18.87 -4.64 -6.17
N ASP A 29 20.03 -4.71 -5.51
CA ASP A 29 20.24 -4.15 -4.18
C ASP A 29 20.10 -2.61 -4.17
N ALA A 30 20.55 -1.93 -5.22
CA ALA A 30 20.37 -0.48 -5.35
C ALA A 30 18.89 -0.08 -5.46
N LEU A 31 18.07 -0.85 -6.19
CA LEU A 31 16.62 -0.65 -6.22
C LEU A 31 16.00 -0.81 -4.83
N ARG A 32 16.37 -1.88 -4.12
CA ARG A 32 15.91 -2.12 -2.75
C ARG A 32 16.28 -0.96 -1.82
N ARG A 33 17.51 -0.44 -1.90
CA ARG A 33 17.95 0.73 -1.10
C ARG A 33 17.16 1.98 -1.44
N THR A 34 16.83 2.20 -2.70
CA THR A 34 15.99 3.33 -3.12
C THR A 34 14.60 3.26 -2.49
N MET A 35 13.95 2.08 -2.52
CA MET A 35 12.63 1.89 -1.89
C MET A 35 12.65 2.16 -0.39
N VAL A 36 13.67 1.63 0.32
CA VAL A 36 13.81 1.84 1.76
C VAL A 36 14.08 3.31 2.09
N HIS A 37 14.93 3.98 1.30
CA HIS A 37 15.23 5.40 1.50
C HIS A 37 14.03 6.30 1.24
N TYR A 38 13.19 5.96 0.25
CA TYR A 38 11.91 6.65 0.02
C TYR A 38 11.00 6.57 1.25
N GLY A 39 10.85 5.38 1.83
CA GLY A 39 10.06 5.19 3.05
C GLY A 39 10.61 5.97 4.26
N TYR A 40 11.93 6.08 4.39
CA TYR A 40 12.53 6.89 5.45
C TYR A 40 12.27 8.38 5.27
N TRP A 41 12.30 8.90 4.04
CA TRP A 41 11.93 10.28 3.77
C TRP A 41 10.48 10.58 4.14
N LEU A 42 9.55 9.74 3.70
CA LEU A 42 8.13 9.91 4.05
C LEU A 42 7.93 9.91 5.57
N LYS A 43 8.57 8.95 6.26
CA LYS A 43 8.51 8.86 7.73
C LYS A 43 9.09 10.09 8.41
N GLU A 44 10.20 10.63 7.93
CA GLU A 44 10.84 11.80 8.53
C GLU A 44 10.00 13.06 8.33
N VAL A 45 9.42 13.25 7.14
CA VAL A 45 8.49 14.37 6.88
C VAL A 45 7.24 14.26 7.76
N GLU A 46 6.68 13.06 7.92
CA GLU A 46 5.57 12.82 8.86
C GLU A 46 5.94 13.20 10.29
N TYR A 47 7.14 12.83 10.73
CA TYR A 47 7.61 13.11 12.09
C TYR A 47 7.79 14.61 12.34
N GLN A 48 8.34 15.35 11.37
CA GLN A 48 8.63 16.77 11.51
C GLN A 48 7.39 17.67 11.33
N TYR A 49 6.48 17.31 10.41
CA TYR A 49 5.41 18.19 9.94
C TYR A 49 3.99 17.59 10.05
N GLY A 50 3.88 16.34 10.46
CA GLY A 50 2.61 15.62 10.56
C GLY A 50 2.14 14.97 9.26
N MET A 51 1.15 14.08 9.40
CA MET A 51 0.68 13.22 8.31
C MET A 51 0.13 14.01 7.12
N ASN A 52 -0.67 15.05 7.34
CA ASN A 52 -1.29 15.79 6.24
C ASN A 52 -0.25 16.43 5.33
N VAL A 53 0.76 17.10 5.91
CA VAL A 53 1.87 17.69 5.14
C VAL A 53 2.69 16.60 4.44
N ALA A 54 2.91 15.46 5.10
CA ALA A 54 3.64 14.35 4.50
C ALA A 54 2.92 13.78 3.25
N LEU A 55 1.59 13.68 3.29
CA LEU A 55 0.79 13.21 2.17
C LEU A 55 0.81 14.19 0.99
N GLU A 56 0.74 15.49 1.26
CA GLU A 56 0.82 16.53 0.23
C GLU A 56 2.20 16.54 -0.47
N ILE A 57 3.28 16.50 0.31
CA ILE A 57 4.65 16.43 -0.21
C ILE A 57 4.88 15.11 -0.97
N GLU A 58 4.41 13.99 -0.45
CA GLU A 58 4.57 12.68 -1.10
C GLU A 58 3.87 12.64 -2.47
N LYS A 59 2.70 13.24 -2.61
CA LYS A 59 2.00 13.33 -3.89
C LYS A 59 2.88 13.97 -4.96
N GLU A 60 3.50 15.11 -4.68
CA GLU A 60 4.39 15.81 -5.61
C GLU A 60 5.69 15.05 -5.86
N VAL A 61 6.34 14.60 -4.78
CA VAL A 61 7.62 13.87 -4.84
C VAL A 61 7.45 12.52 -5.51
N GLY A 62 6.36 11.78 -5.20
CA GLY A 62 6.09 10.46 -5.75
C GLY A 62 5.94 10.49 -7.26
N GLU A 63 5.14 11.42 -7.78
CA GLU A 63 4.95 11.60 -9.23
C GLU A 63 6.27 11.97 -9.93
N THR A 64 7.02 12.91 -9.37
CA THR A 64 8.31 13.35 -9.92
C THR A 64 9.36 12.23 -9.88
N SER A 65 9.52 11.58 -8.73
CA SER A 65 10.50 10.52 -8.51
C SER A 65 10.24 9.31 -9.42
N LEU A 66 8.98 8.86 -9.50
CA LEU A 66 8.59 7.74 -10.37
C LEU A 66 8.87 8.06 -11.84
N THR A 67 8.49 9.25 -12.30
CA THR A 67 8.75 9.71 -13.67
C THR A 67 10.24 9.71 -14.02
N ILE A 68 11.09 10.22 -13.11
CA ILE A 68 12.53 10.23 -13.32
C ILE A 68 13.08 8.79 -13.42
N GLN A 69 12.65 7.90 -12.53
CA GLN A 69 13.10 6.52 -12.51
C GLN A 69 12.68 5.77 -13.78
N LEU A 70 11.41 5.87 -14.16
CA LEU A 70 10.87 5.22 -15.38
C LEU A 70 11.61 5.70 -16.63
N ARG A 71 11.83 7.01 -16.79
CA ARG A 71 12.59 7.56 -17.95
C ARG A 71 14.02 7.04 -18.01
N ARG A 72 14.71 6.94 -16.86
CA ARG A 72 16.08 6.42 -16.82
C ARG A 72 16.14 4.94 -17.18
N PHE A 73 15.25 4.11 -16.62
CA PHE A 73 15.16 2.70 -16.94
C PHE A 73 14.77 2.48 -18.40
N ALA A 74 13.78 3.19 -18.89
CA ALA A 74 13.34 3.10 -20.27
C ALA A 74 14.49 3.39 -21.25
N LYS A 75 15.28 4.43 -20.98
CA LYS A 75 16.46 4.76 -21.80
C LYS A 75 17.53 3.67 -21.80
N ILE A 76 17.78 3.04 -20.63
CA ILE A 76 18.82 1.99 -20.50
C ILE A 76 18.37 0.67 -21.13
N LEU A 77 17.09 0.33 -20.99
CA LEU A 77 16.51 -0.94 -21.43
C LEU A 77 15.88 -0.87 -22.82
N ASP A 78 15.98 0.28 -23.49
CA ASP A 78 15.36 0.55 -24.80
C ASP A 78 13.84 0.31 -24.81
N ILE A 79 13.17 0.79 -23.75
CA ILE A 79 11.72 0.69 -23.60
C ILE A 79 11.08 1.98 -24.11
N GLU A 80 10.18 1.85 -25.07
CA GLU A 80 9.35 2.94 -25.56
C GLU A 80 8.42 3.46 -24.45
N LEU A 81 8.35 4.79 -24.28
CA LEU A 81 7.41 5.44 -23.38
C LEU A 81 6.32 6.19 -24.17
N LYS A 82 5.08 6.06 -23.71
CA LYS A 82 3.93 6.86 -24.13
C LYS A 82 3.38 7.55 -22.87
N ASP A 83 3.21 8.88 -22.93
CA ASP A 83 2.74 9.69 -21.81
C ASP A 83 3.50 9.46 -20.48
N GLY A 84 4.81 9.15 -20.59
CA GLY A 84 5.70 8.89 -19.45
C GLY A 84 5.63 7.47 -18.88
N LEU A 85 4.76 6.61 -19.39
CA LEU A 85 4.58 5.21 -19.02
C LEU A 85 5.08 4.26 -20.12
N PRO A 86 5.46 3.01 -19.79
CA PRO A 86 5.82 2.02 -20.78
C PRO A 86 4.72 1.82 -21.84
N ALA A 87 5.03 2.05 -23.11
CA ALA A 87 4.06 1.92 -24.20
C ALA A 87 3.46 0.51 -24.32
N ALA A 88 4.13 -0.49 -23.76
CA ALA A 88 3.62 -1.86 -23.65
C ALA A 88 2.29 -1.93 -22.88
N LEU A 89 2.09 -1.11 -21.84
CA LEU A 89 0.86 -1.09 -21.05
C LEU A 89 -0.36 -0.68 -21.89
N TYR A 90 -0.17 0.24 -22.85
CA TYR A 90 -1.25 0.69 -23.75
C TYR A 90 -1.60 -0.32 -24.85
N ARG A 91 -0.79 -1.36 -25.01
CA ARG A 91 -1.03 -2.46 -25.95
C ARG A 91 -1.69 -3.67 -25.29
N MET A 92 -1.75 -3.69 -23.96
CA MET A 92 -2.45 -4.72 -23.19
C MET A 92 -3.97 -4.50 -23.31
N ASP A 93 -4.72 -5.59 -23.34
CA ASP A 93 -6.16 -5.55 -23.16
C ASP A 93 -6.54 -5.36 -21.68
N GLU A 94 -7.83 -5.12 -21.40
CA GLU A 94 -8.31 -4.86 -20.04
C GLU A 94 -8.06 -6.05 -19.10
N ASN A 95 -8.23 -7.28 -19.56
CA ASN A 95 -7.98 -8.48 -18.74
C ASN A 95 -6.51 -8.60 -18.34
N GLN A 96 -5.59 -8.34 -19.27
CA GLN A 96 -4.15 -8.35 -18.98
C GLN A 96 -3.77 -7.26 -17.97
N LEU A 97 -4.38 -6.08 -18.05
CA LEU A 97 -4.16 -5.00 -17.07
C LEU A 97 -4.71 -5.36 -15.69
N GLU A 98 -5.89 -5.99 -15.63
CA GLU A 98 -6.47 -6.50 -14.39
C GLU A 98 -5.62 -7.59 -13.76
N GLU A 99 -5.15 -8.58 -14.53
CA GLU A 99 -4.23 -9.61 -14.03
C GLU A 99 -2.92 -9.02 -13.49
N MET A 100 -2.38 -8.00 -14.16
CA MET A 100 -1.19 -7.30 -13.69
C MET A 100 -1.45 -6.56 -12.37
N LEU A 101 -2.61 -5.91 -12.26
CA LEU A 101 -3.03 -5.21 -11.04
C LEU A 101 -3.21 -6.20 -9.87
N ASP A 102 -3.85 -7.35 -10.11
CA ASP A 102 -4.00 -8.42 -9.12
C ASP A 102 -2.64 -8.93 -8.63
N ALA A 103 -1.69 -9.14 -9.55
CA ALA A 103 -0.32 -9.53 -9.20
C ALA A 103 0.39 -8.48 -8.33
N LEU A 104 0.19 -7.18 -8.60
CA LEU A 104 0.73 -6.10 -7.77
C LEU A 104 0.09 -6.09 -6.37
N CYS A 105 -1.22 -6.32 -6.27
CA CYS A 105 -1.91 -6.41 -4.99
C CYS A 105 -1.45 -7.63 -4.15
N LEU A 106 -1.24 -8.78 -4.81
CA LEU A 106 -0.67 -9.97 -4.16
C LEU A 106 0.78 -9.74 -3.70
N ASN A 107 1.61 -9.07 -4.50
CA ASN A 107 2.98 -8.72 -4.11
C ASN A 107 3.02 -7.77 -2.91
N TRP A 108 2.09 -6.80 -2.85
CA TRP A 108 1.93 -5.93 -1.70
C TRP A 108 1.58 -6.71 -0.43
N LEU A 109 0.58 -7.61 -0.49
CA LEU A 109 0.21 -8.46 0.65
C LEU A 109 1.34 -9.40 1.07
N ALA A 110 2.07 -9.98 0.10
CA ALA A 110 3.22 -10.83 0.38
C ALA A 110 4.32 -10.05 1.13
N ASN A 111 4.57 -8.79 0.75
CA ASN A 111 5.52 -7.93 1.47
C ASN A 111 5.09 -7.70 2.92
N ASP A 112 3.82 -7.36 3.18
CA ASP A 112 3.28 -7.20 4.53
C ASP A 112 3.42 -8.49 5.35
N GLY A 113 3.04 -9.63 4.77
CA GLY A 113 3.13 -10.94 5.41
C GLY A 113 4.56 -11.38 5.74
N VAL A 114 5.53 -11.11 4.87
CA VAL A 114 6.95 -11.43 5.11
C VAL A 114 7.51 -10.60 6.27
N TRP A 115 7.21 -9.31 6.33
CA TRP A 115 7.59 -8.47 7.45
C TRP A 115 6.98 -8.95 8.76
N PHE A 116 5.67 -9.21 8.75
CA PHE A 116 4.96 -9.70 9.93
C PHE A 116 5.55 -11.01 10.44
N GLN A 117 5.69 -12.03 9.57
CA GLN A 117 6.22 -13.34 9.95
C GLN A 117 7.67 -13.28 10.43
N ALA A 118 8.51 -12.42 9.86
CA ALA A 118 9.88 -12.23 10.32
C ALA A 118 9.95 -11.73 11.76
N ILE A 119 9.06 -10.81 12.15
CA ILE A 119 8.97 -10.29 13.51
C ILE A 119 8.30 -11.32 14.42
N GLU A 120 7.22 -11.96 13.97
CA GLU A 120 6.51 -13.01 14.72
C GLU A 120 7.45 -14.17 15.10
N ASN A 121 8.25 -14.64 14.14
CA ASN A 121 9.22 -15.73 14.38
C ASN A 121 10.33 -15.34 15.35
N LYS A 122 10.73 -14.07 15.39
CA LYS A 122 11.83 -13.60 16.24
C LYS A 122 11.38 -13.13 17.62
N PHE A 123 10.23 -12.49 17.71
CA PHE A 123 9.76 -11.79 18.91
C PHE A 123 8.37 -12.21 19.37
N GLY A 124 7.67 -13.04 18.60
CA GLY A 124 6.32 -13.51 18.88
C GLY A 124 5.19 -12.60 18.35
N MET A 125 3.97 -13.12 18.45
CA MET A 125 2.76 -12.51 17.92
C MET A 125 2.51 -11.09 18.45
N PHE A 126 2.74 -10.85 19.74
CA PHE A 126 2.46 -9.55 20.36
C PHE A 126 3.30 -8.42 19.75
N ASP A 127 4.62 -8.64 19.60
CA ASP A 127 5.51 -7.63 19.01
C ASP A 127 5.27 -7.46 17.51
N ALA A 128 4.97 -8.54 16.78
CA ALA A 128 4.58 -8.47 15.39
C ALA A 128 3.31 -7.62 15.21
N LYS A 129 2.29 -7.85 16.04
CA LYS A 129 1.06 -7.06 16.04
C LYS A 129 1.31 -5.60 16.35
N ARG A 130 2.10 -5.30 17.37
CA ARG A 130 2.43 -3.91 17.74
C ARG A 130 3.09 -3.15 16.60
N CYS A 131 4.04 -3.78 15.89
CA CYS A 131 4.68 -3.19 14.71
C CYS A 131 3.69 -3.00 13.56
N ASN A 132 2.88 -4.01 13.28
CA ASN A 132 1.89 -3.97 12.21
C ASN A 132 0.82 -2.91 12.47
N ASP A 133 0.22 -2.88 13.65
CA ASP A 133 -0.80 -1.92 14.02
C ASP A 133 -0.28 -0.47 13.88
N THR A 134 0.97 -0.23 14.29
CA THR A 134 1.63 1.09 14.12
C THR A 134 1.93 1.40 12.64
N CYS A 135 2.32 0.42 11.84
CA CYS A 135 2.51 0.60 10.39
C CYS A 135 1.21 1.06 9.73
N TRP A 136 0.09 0.43 10.09
CA TRP A 136 -1.23 0.73 9.53
C TRP A 136 -1.78 2.09 9.92
N THR A 137 -1.34 2.70 11.04
CA THR A 137 -1.69 4.10 11.34
C THR A 137 -1.19 5.08 10.28
N ARG A 138 -0.20 4.67 9.48
CA ARG A 138 0.43 5.47 8.42
C ARG A 138 -0.02 5.02 7.03
N PHE A 139 -0.02 3.71 6.79
CA PHE A 139 -0.35 3.18 5.48
C PHE A 139 -1.82 3.41 5.11
N SER A 140 -2.73 3.27 6.07
CA SER A 140 -4.16 3.42 5.82
C SER A 140 -4.57 4.84 5.37
N PRO A 141 -4.16 5.93 6.04
CA PRO A 141 -4.42 7.28 5.54
C PRO A 141 -3.69 7.57 4.22
N TYR A 142 -2.48 7.03 4.02
CA TYR A 142 -1.77 7.14 2.75
C TYR A 142 -2.55 6.48 1.60
N GLU A 143 -2.99 5.23 1.76
CA GLU A 143 -3.80 4.51 0.78
C GLU A 143 -5.09 5.29 0.44
N ALA A 144 -5.81 5.78 1.45
CA ALA A 144 -7.02 6.57 1.26
C ALA A 144 -6.76 7.88 0.50
N TYR A 145 -5.69 8.59 0.84
CA TYR A 145 -5.30 9.83 0.17
C TYR A 145 -4.93 9.59 -1.30
N ARG A 146 -4.19 8.51 -1.61
CA ARG A 146 -3.84 8.14 -2.98
C ARG A 146 -5.08 7.76 -3.80
N ILE A 147 -6.01 7.02 -3.21
CA ILE A 147 -7.29 6.66 -3.85
C ILE A 147 -8.13 7.92 -4.11
N LYS A 148 -8.27 8.81 -3.14
CA LYS A 148 -8.96 10.10 -3.33
C LYS A 148 -8.37 10.89 -4.49
N THR A 149 -7.04 10.98 -4.55
CA THR A 149 -6.32 11.68 -5.62
C THR A 149 -6.57 11.04 -6.98
N LEU A 150 -6.47 9.71 -7.06
CA LEU A 150 -6.67 8.96 -8.30
C LEU A 150 -8.06 9.12 -8.87
N LEU A 151 -9.07 9.13 -7.99
CA LEU A 151 -10.50 9.19 -8.36
C LEU A 151 -11.06 10.63 -8.41
N GLY A 152 -10.30 11.62 -7.97
CA GLY A 152 -10.78 12.99 -7.86
C GLY A 152 -11.92 13.15 -6.84
N LEU A 153 -11.90 12.36 -5.75
CA LEU A 153 -12.96 12.41 -4.74
C LEU A 153 -12.90 13.74 -3.95
N PRO A 154 -14.06 14.32 -3.60
CA PRO A 154 -14.11 15.56 -2.84
C PRO A 154 -13.63 15.36 -1.39
N GLU A 155 -13.23 16.46 -0.73
CA GLU A 155 -12.78 16.44 0.66
C GLU A 155 -13.85 15.95 1.65
N GLN A 156 -15.11 16.23 1.37
CA GLN A 156 -16.26 15.80 2.16
C GLN A 156 -17.26 15.02 1.29
N GLY A 157 -16.80 13.90 0.74
CA GLY A 157 -17.62 13.06 -0.16
C GLY A 157 -18.60 12.13 0.56
N GLY A 158 -18.58 12.09 1.88
CA GLY A 158 -19.50 11.29 2.69
C GLY A 158 -19.34 9.78 2.50
N LEU A 159 -20.42 9.05 2.78
CA LEU A 159 -20.43 7.59 2.72
C LEU A 159 -20.31 7.05 1.28
N GLU A 160 -20.81 7.77 0.28
CA GLU A 160 -20.70 7.34 -1.13
C GLU A 160 -19.24 7.38 -1.61
N ALA A 161 -18.49 8.43 -1.24
CA ALA A 161 -17.06 8.48 -1.51
C ALA A 161 -16.30 7.37 -0.77
N LEU A 162 -16.70 7.04 0.47
CA LEU A 162 -16.09 5.93 1.21
C LEU A 162 -16.39 4.58 0.55
N LYS A 163 -17.65 4.31 0.14
CA LYS A 163 -18.00 3.07 -0.58
C LYS A 163 -17.17 2.92 -1.85
N THR A 164 -17.04 4.00 -2.62
CA THR A 164 -16.20 4.02 -3.81
C THR A 164 -14.74 3.75 -3.45
N ALA A 165 -14.17 4.47 -2.48
CA ALA A 165 -12.78 4.32 -2.10
C ALA A 165 -12.44 2.90 -1.61
N LEU A 166 -13.35 2.25 -0.87
CA LEU A 166 -13.17 0.87 -0.39
C LEU A 166 -12.98 -0.13 -1.53
N GLN A 167 -13.58 0.10 -2.70
CA GLN A 167 -13.45 -0.77 -3.88
C GLN A 167 -12.08 -0.65 -4.56
N PHE A 168 -11.35 0.44 -4.35
CA PHE A 168 -10.04 0.68 -4.94
C PHE A 168 -8.87 0.38 -4.00
N ARG A 169 -9.14 -0.17 -2.83
CA ARG A 169 -8.10 -0.65 -1.93
C ARG A 169 -7.40 -1.85 -2.53
N LEU A 170 -6.09 -1.99 -2.24
CA LEU A 170 -5.34 -3.17 -2.64
C LEU A 170 -5.97 -4.47 -2.13
N TYR A 171 -6.58 -4.44 -0.94
CA TYR A 171 -7.36 -5.56 -0.40
C TYR A 171 -8.61 -5.92 -1.20
N ALA A 172 -9.23 -4.96 -1.89
CA ALA A 172 -10.46 -5.22 -2.64
C ALA A 172 -10.24 -6.17 -3.82
N ARG A 173 -9.02 -6.20 -4.36
CA ARG A 173 -8.62 -7.09 -5.47
C ARG A 173 -8.32 -8.54 -5.05
N ILE A 174 -7.99 -8.76 -3.79
CA ILE A 174 -7.48 -10.05 -3.29
C ILE A 174 -8.37 -10.71 -2.23
N ASN A 175 -9.44 -10.04 -1.82
CA ASN A 175 -10.42 -10.55 -0.87
C ASN A 175 -11.82 -10.40 -1.45
N LYS A 176 -12.82 -11.12 -0.86
CA LYS A 176 -14.21 -10.83 -1.13
C LYS A 176 -14.82 -10.00 0.00
N GLN A 177 -15.54 -9.00 -0.38
CA GLN A 177 -16.16 -8.04 0.52
C GLN A 177 -17.56 -7.66 0.02
N ASP A 178 -18.44 -7.32 0.92
CA ASP A 178 -19.77 -6.83 0.61
C ASP A 178 -20.16 -5.63 1.49
N ILE A 179 -21.20 -4.93 1.05
CA ILE A 179 -21.82 -3.85 1.80
C ILE A 179 -23.25 -4.25 2.06
N VAL A 180 -23.68 -4.14 3.31
CA VAL A 180 -25.01 -4.50 3.78
C VAL A 180 -25.57 -3.43 4.73
N GLU A 181 -26.82 -3.57 5.15
CA GLU A 181 -27.49 -2.65 6.08
C GLU A 181 -27.37 -1.17 5.65
N GLU A 182 -27.52 -0.91 4.33
CA GLU A 182 -27.42 0.45 3.82
C GLU A 182 -28.59 1.32 4.28
N LYS A 183 -28.25 2.46 4.90
CA LYS A 183 -29.15 3.51 5.32
C LYS A 183 -28.64 4.85 4.79
N THR A 184 -29.41 5.90 4.95
CA THR A 184 -29.04 7.26 4.50
C THR A 184 -27.77 7.78 5.21
N ASP A 185 -27.57 7.36 6.46
CA ASP A 185 -26.52 7.85 7.36
C ASP A 185 -25.49 6.78 7.75
N SER A 186 -25.62 5.54 7.29
CA SER A 186 -24.72 4.45 7.65
C SER A 186 -24.79 3.26 6.70
N PHE A 187 -23.73 2.45 6.71
CA PHE A 187 -23.69 1.11 6.09
C PHE A 187 -22.76 0.18 6.86
N VAL A 188 -22.87 -1.12 6.61
CA VAL A 188 -21.97 -2.13 7.14
C VAL A 188 -21.16 -2.73 6.00
N PHE A 189 -19.85 -2.64 6.13
CA PHE A 189 -18.86 -3.30 5.26
C PHE A 189 -18.40 -4.59 5.90
N ARG A 190 -18.35 -5.69 5.14
CA ARG A 190 -17.91 -7.00 5.63
C ARG A 190 -16.83 -7.59 4.72
N MET A 191 -15.88 -8.30 5.34
CA MET A 191 -14.92 -9.14 4.64
C MET A 191 -15.43 -10.57 4.67
N THR A 192 -15.94 -11.06 3.53
CA THR A 192 -16.56 -12.38 3.41
C THR A 192 -15.54 -13.49 3.11
N GLU A 193 -14.48 -13.18 2.36
CA GLU A 193 -13.30 -14.05 2.20
C GLU A 193 -12.04 -13.25 2.50
N CYS A 194 -11.15 -13.78 3.33
CA CYS A 194 -9.93 -13.10 3.77
C CYS A 194 -8.69 -13.95 3.46
N LEU A 195 -7.87 -13.49 2.52
CA LEU A 195 -6.68 -14.20 2.09
C LEU A 195 -5.64 -14.34 3.22
N VAL A 196 -5.54 -13.35 4.11
CA VAL A 196 -4.65 -13.42 5.29
C VAL A 196 -5.02 -14.61 6.17
N GLN A 197 -6.30 -14.78 6.51
CA GLN A 197 -6.75 -15.87 7.35
C GLN A 197 -6.62 -17.22 6.64
N SER A 198 -6.99 -17.28 5.38
CA SER A 198 -6.86 -18.50 4.55
C SER A 198 -5.41 -18.93 4.43
N ALA A 199 -4.48 -18.01 4.16
CA ALA A 199 -3.05 -18.32 4.05
C ALA A 199 -2.44 -18.79 5.37
N ARG A 200 -2.84 -18.22 6.50
CA ARG A 200 -2.39 -18.67 7.83
C ARG A 200 -2.93 -20.05 8.17
N HIS A 201 -4.20 -20.28 7.89
CA HIS A 201 -4.82 -21.61 8.09
C HIS A 201 -4.11 -22.71 7.26
N GLN A 202 -3.84 -22.43 5.98
CA GLN A 202 -3.11 -23.38 5.10
C GLN A 202 -1.69 -23.68 5.59
N LYS A 203 -1.04 -22.73 6.26
CA LYS A 203 0.30 -22.91 6.85
C LYS A 203 0.26 -23.51 8.26
N GLY A 204 -0.90 -23.84 8.81
CA GLY A 204 -1.04 -24.32 10.19
C GLY A 204 -0.69 -23.26 11.24
N LEU A 205 -0.70 -21.98 10.90
CA LEU A 205 -0.40 -20.87 11.80
C LEU A 205 -1.65 -20.47 12.60
N GLN A 206 -1.40 -19.87 13.76
CA GLN A 206 -2.45 -19.28 14.59
C GLN A 206 -3.29 -18.26 13.78
N TYR A 207 -4.59 -18.26 14.01
CA TYR A 207 -5.50 -17.28 13.43
C TYR A 207 -5.03 -15.86 13.74
N TYR A 208 -5.01 -15.00 12.74
CA TYR A 208 -4.50 -13.63 12.91
C TYR A 208 -5.50 -12.77 13.69
N PRO A 209 -5.12 -12.17 14.84
CA PRO A 209 -6.01 -11.34 15.65
C PRO A 209 -6.14 -9.94 15.04
N CYS A 210 -6.98 -9.79 14.02
CA CYS A 210 -7.08 -8.58 13.19
C CYS A 210 -7.61 -7.34 13.92
N LYS A 211 -8.37 -7.49 15.02
CA LYS A 211 -9.18 -6.40 15.59
C LYS A 211 -8.39 -5.14 15.91
N SER A 212 -7.20 -5.27 16.50
CA SER A 212 -6.39 -4.09 16.87
C SER A 212 -5.94 -3.29 15.64
N VAL A 213 -5.46 -3.96 14.60
CA VAL A 213 -5.09 -3.29 13.34
C VAL A 213 -6.33 -2.78 12.61
N GLY A 214 -7.42 -3.56 12.55
CA GLY A 214 -8.64 -3.18 11.85
C GLY A 214 -9.29 -1.92 12.42
N VAL A 215 -9.28 -1.75 13.75
CA VAL A 215 -9.77 -0.51 14.39
C VAL A 215 -8.97 0.69 13.91
N VAL A 216 -7.66 0.58 13.80
CA VAL A 216 -6.80 1.66 13.30
C VAL A 216 -7.01 1.86 11.79
N GLU A 217 -6.92 0.79 11.03
CA GLU A 217 -6.99 0.75 9.57
C GLU A 217 -8.28 1.39 9.05
N TYR A 218 -9.42 0.83 9.40
CA TYR A 218 -10.71 1.29 8.86
C TYR A 218 -11.10 2.68 9.35
N ARG A 219 -10.72 3.03 10.60
CA ARG A 219 -10.98 4.36 11.13
C ARG A 219 -10.17 5.41 10.38
N THR A 220 -8.86 5.25 10.28
CA THR A 220 -8.00 6.27 9.66
C THR A 220 -8.23 6.36 8.15
N PHE A 221 -8.59 5.25 7.50
CA PHE A 221 -9.01 5.25 6.11
C PHE A 221 -10.28 6.10 5.91
N ALA A 222 -11.33 5.83 6.68
CA ALA A 222 -12.60 6.52 6.58
C ALA A 222 -12.48 8.02 6.92
N GLU A 223 -11.74 8.36 7.99
CA GLU A 223 -11.48 9.74 8.40
C GLU A 223 -10.68 10.52 7.35
N THR A 224 -9.79 9.85 6.58
CA THR A 224 -9.05 10.48 5.48
C THR A 224 -9.95 10.70 4.25
N VAL A 225 -10.91 9.82 4.00
CA VAL A 225 -11.90 10.02 2.93
C VAL A 225 -12.83 11.18 3.29
N ASP A 226 -13.38 11.18 4.50
CA ASP A 226 -14.20 12.27 5.03
C ASP A 226 -14.10 12.27 6.57
N PRO A 227 -13.61 13.35 7.19
CA PRO A 227 -13.37 13.40 8.63
C PRO A 227 -14.64 13.32 9.50
N ARG A 228 -15.82 13.44 8.90
CA ARG A 228 -17.11 13.30 9.60
C ARG A 228 -17.53 11.84 9.76
N ILE A 229 -16.89 10.90 9.06
CA ILE A 229 -17.24 9.47 9.13
C ILE A 229 -16.75 8.88 10.45
N ARG A 230 -17.63 8.13 11.11
CA ARG A 230 -17.32 7.30 12.26
C ARG A 230 -17.24 5.84 11.86
N THR A 231 -16.32 5.13 12.47
CA THR A 231 -16.09 3.70 12.26
C THR A 231 -16.35 2.95 13.57
N GLU A 232 -17.14 1.89 13.49
CA GLU A 232 -17.43 0.98 14.59
C GLU A 232 -17.10 -0.45 14.16
N CYS A 233 -16.38 -1.20 15.01
CA CYS A 233 -16.15 -2.62 14.81
C CYS A 233 -17.38 -3.42 15.27
N ILE A 234 -18.08 -4.08 14.35
CA ILE A 234 -19.19 -4.99 14.68
C ILE A 234 -18.65 -6.33 15.16
N GLY A 235 -17.60 -6.82 14.51
CA GLY A 235 -16.89 -8.04 14.89
C GLY A 235 -15.64 -8.24 14.05
N CYS A 236 -14.58 -8.71 14.69
CA CYS A 236 -13.28 -8.93 14.03
C CYS A 236 -12.46 -9.87 14.91
N PRO A 237 -11.69 -10.82 14.34
CA PRO A 237 -10.84 -11.69 15.14
C PRO A 237 -9.94 -10.92 16.11
N PRO A 238 -9.85 -11.30 17.40
CA PRO A 238 -10.22 -12.59 18.01
C PRO A 238 -11.66 -12.69 18.53
N ASP A 239 -12.57 -11.82 18.16
CA ASP A 239 -13.98 -12.00 18.51
C ASP A 239 -14.48 -13.35 17.96
N PRO A 240 -15.53 -13.95 18.57
CA PRO A 240 -16.09 -15.20 18.08
C PRO A 240 -16.47 -15.11 16.60
N PRO A 241 -16.13 -16.13 15.78
CA PRO A 241 -16.41 -16.13 14.36
C PRO A 241 -17.91 -16.03 14.09
N GLN A 242 -18.27 -15.28 13.06
CA GLN A 242 -19.65 -15.15 12.62
C GLN A 242 -19.83 -15.91 11.28
N PRO A 243 -21.02 -16.49 11.04
CA PRO A 243 -21.28 -17.13 9.77
C PRO A 243 -21.20 -16.16 8.60
N GLY A 244 -20.43 -16.52 7.58
CA GLY A 244 -20.41 -15.84 6.29
C GLY A 244 -19.48 -14.61 6.17
N TRP A 245 -18.74 -14.24 7.25
CA TRP A 245 -17.76 -13.18 7.17
C TRP A 245 -16.67 -13.30 8.25
N HIS A 246 -15.50 -12.73 7.98
CA HIS A 246 -14.35 -12.70 8.89
C HIS A 246 -14.33 -11.47 9.79
N CYS A 247 -14.66 -10.30 9.25
CA CYS A 247 -14.80 -9.07 10.01
C CYS A 247 -15.88 -8.16 9.40
N ALA A 248 -16.46 -7.30 10.24
CA ALA A 248 -17.51 -6.36 9.86
C ALA A 248 -17.34 -5.01 10.56
N TRP A 249 -17.57 -3.94 9.81
CA TRP A 249 -17.35 -2.55 10.22
C TRP A 249 -18.54 -1.69 9.82
N ARG A 250 -19.09 -0.96 10.77
CA ARG A 250 -20.12 0.05 10.48
C ARG A 250 -19.47 1.40 10.28
N PHE A 251 -19.85 2.05 9.18
CA PHE A 251 -19.52 3.43 8.92
C PHE A 251 -20.78 4.28 9.00
N SER A 252 -20.68 5.42 9.69
CA SER A 252 -21.80 6.36 9.83
C SER A 252 -21.31 7.80 9.69
N LEU A 253 -22.16 8.66 9.14
CA LEU A 253 -21.87 10.08 9.00
C LEU A 253 -22.33 10.81 10.26
N ARG A 254 -21.48 11.67 10.82
CA ARG A 254 -21.89 12.60 11.87
C ARG A 254 -22.74 13.70 11.26
N CYS A 255 -23.92 13.93 11.82
CA CYS A 255 -24.73 15.11 11.56
C CYS A 255 -24.04 16.37 12.06
#